data_b4e1f46473190cae6e602bcbf7b439c7
#
_entry.id   b4e1f46473190cae6e602bcbf7b439c7
#
_cell.length_a   1.000
_cell.length_b   1.000
_cell.length_c   1.000
_cell.angle_alpha   90.00
_cell.angle_beta   90.00
_cell.angle_gamma   90.00
#
_symmetry.space_group_name_H-M   'P 1'
#
loop_
_entity.id
_entity.type
_entity.pdbx_description
1 polymer ?
#
loop_
_entity_poly.entity_id
_entity_poly.type
_entity_poly.pdbx_seq_one_letter_code
_entity_poly.pdbx_strand_id
1 'polypeptide(L)'
;MRRVLVSVFALAAALVAGTPSADAGATSYRVIVHHQVKGVRITRGVLASIFLKQAPTWTDGTAILPVDQSVRSPVRRSFSADVLQQGIPGVQFYWQRRMSQGITPPPVKATDEEIVVYVASTPGAIGYVSATTPLPDSVRVIELAE
;
A
#
# COMPACT_ATOMS: atom_id res chain seq x y z
N MET A 1 39.78 58.75 -38.92
CA MET A 1 40.07 57.71 -37.93
C MET A 1 38.78 57.33 -37.24
N ARG A 2 38.14 56.27 -37.65
CA ARG A 2 36.88 55.77 -37.07
C ARG A 2 37.19 54.59 -36.13
N ARG A 3 36.97 54.78 -34.85
CA ARG A 3 37.06 53.69 -33.86
C ARG A 3 35.74 52.92 -33.87
N VAL A 4 35.80 51.65 -34.25
CA VAL A 4 34.70 50.72 -34.18
C VAL A 4 34.71 50.11 -32.77
N LEU A 5 33.63 50.39 -32.01
CA LEU A 5 33.36 49.74 -30.70
C LEU A 5 32.66 48.43 -31.00
N VAL A 6 33.32 47.34 -30.70
CA VAL A 6 32.72 46.00 -30.69
C VAL A 6 32.09 45.74 -29.34
N SER A 7 30.77 45.78 -29.25
CA SER A 7 30.02 45.39 -28.07
C SER A 7 29.91 43.86 -28.03
N VAL A 8 30.57 43.27 -27.04
CA VAL A 8 30.43 41.84 -26.71
C VAL A 8 29.18 41.67 -25.85
N PHE A 9 28.13 41.08 -26.44
CA PHE A 9 26.95 40.62 -25.68
C PHE A 9 27.32 39.31 -25.01
N ALA A 10 27.47 39.33 -23.69
CA ALA A 10 27.57 38.12 -22.90
C ALA A 10 26.15 37.54 -22.68
N LEU A 11 25.86 36.43 -23.36
CA LEU A 11 24.65 35.67 -23.17
C LEU A 11 24.80 34.83 -21.89
N ALA A 12 24.22 35.27 -20.77
CA ALA A 12 24.13 34.47 -19.55
C ALA A 12 23.04 33.39 -19.74
N ALA A 13 23.45 32.16 -20.01
CA ALA A 13 22.58 31.01 -19.94
C ALA A 13 22.27 30.65 -18.48
N ALA A 14 21.08 31.00 -18.03
CA ALA A 14 20.57 30.54 -16.74
C ALA A 14 20.24 29.04 -16.85
N LEU A 15 21.10 28.20 -16.30
CA LEU A 15 20.76 26.79 -16.02
C LEU A 15 19.68 26.77 -14.93
N VAL A 16 18.45 26.54 -15.34
CA VAL A 16 17.39 26.12 -14.41
C VAL A 16 17.70 24.67 -14.04
N ALA A 17 18.41 24.47 -12.94
CA ALA A 17 18.52 23.18 -12.31
C ALA A 17 17.15 22.82 -11.77
N GLY A 18 16.38 22.05 -12.56
CA GLY A 18 15.20 21.38 -12.07
C GLY A 18 15.63 20.43 -10.97
N THR A 19 15.33 20.77 -9.71
CA THR A 19 15.44 19.84 -8.59
C THR A 19 14.51 18.67 -8.88
N PRO A 20 15.00 17.42 -8.93
CA PRO A 20 14.10 16.29 -8.92
C PRO A 20 13.38 16.36 -7.58
N SER A 21 12.08 16.62 -7.60
CA SER A 21 11.23 16.38 -6.46
C SER A 21 11.31 14.88 -6.19
N ALA A 22 12.17 14.51 -5.26
CA ALA A 22 12.15 13.19 -4.67
C ALA A 22 10.86 13.09 -3.87
N ASP A 23 9.78 12.71 -4.53
CA ASP A 23 8.61 12.13 -3.87
C ASP A 23 8.99 10.70 -3.46
N ALA A 24 10.07 10.65 -2.65
CA ALA A 24 10.58 9.41 -2.10
C ALA A 24 9.66 9.03 -0.95
N GLY A 25 8.63 8.21 -1.22
CA GLY A 25 8.08 7.31 -0.24
C GLY A 25 6.84 7.75 0.52
N ALA A 26 5.97 8.60 0.00
CA ALA A 26 4.60 8.62 0.49
C ALA A 26 3.94 7.31 0.03
N THR A 27 3.83 6.34 0.94
CA THR A 27 3.11 5.10 0.68
C THR A 27 1.69 5.47 0.25
N SER A 28 1.27 5.04 -0.93
CA SER A 28 -0.05 5.38 -1.49
C SER A 28 -1.21 4.73 -0.75
N TYR A 29 -0.94 3.90 0.25
CA TYR A 29 -1.92 3.17 1.06
C TYR A 29 -1.54 3.19 2.54
N ARG A 30 -2.53 2.93 3.39
CA ARG A 30 -2.37 2.63 4.83
C ARG A 30 -2.92 1.26 5.12
N VAL A 31 -2.25 0.51 6.01
CA VAL A 31 -2.74 -0.76 6.54
C VAL A 31 -3.59 -0.48 7.78
N ILE A 32 -4.79 -1.04 7.80
CA ILE A 32 -5.77 -0.82 8.86
C ILE A 32 -6.22 -2.14 9.48
N VAL A 33 -6.49 -2.11 10.77
CA VAL A 33 -6.99 -3.25 11.54
C VAL A 33 -8.17 -2.86 12.40
N HIS A 34 -8.97 -3.85 12.78
CA HIS A 34 -9.99 -3.68 13.80
C HIS A 34 -9.36 -3.14 15.10
N HIS A 35 -10.05 -2.22 15.81
CA HIS A 35 -9.52 -1.53 16.98
C HIS A 35 -9.06 -2.46 18.11
N GLN A 36 -9.61 -3.67 18.20
CA GLN A 36 -9.24 -4.67 19.21
C GLN A 36 -7.94 -5.42 18.90
N VAL A 37 -7.42 -5.35 17.69
CA VAL A 37 -6.14 -5.96 17.33
C VAL A 37 -5.02 -5.25 18.10
N LYS A 38 -4.25 -6.01 18.85
CA LYS A 38 -3.13 -5.47 19.64
C LYS A 38 -1.86 -5.39 18.79
N GLY A 39 -0.96 -4.48 19.19
CA GLY A 39 0.24 -4.20 18.43
C GLY A 39 -0.03 -3.15 17.33
N VAL A 40 1.03 -2.44 16.96
CA VAL A 40 0.92 -1.30 16.04
C VAL A 40 1.93 -1.34 14.91
N ARG A 41 2.82 -2.34 14.92
CA ARG A 41 3.92 -2.44 13.97
C ARG A 41 4.13 -3.88 13.52
N ILE A 42 4.18 -4.07 12.21
CA ILE A 42 4.52 -5.35 11.57
C ILE A 42 5.46 -5.09 10.39
N THR A 43 6.25 -6.10 10.02
CA THR A 43 7.10 -6.01 8.82
C THR A 43 6.29 -6.28 7.56
N ARG A 44 6.78 -5.80 6.40
CA ARG A 44 6.20 -6.13 5.10
C ARG A 44 6.11 -7.64 4.85
N GLY A 45 7.12 -8.41 5.30
CA GLY A 45 7.11 -9.87 5.18
C GLY A 45 5.99 -10.53 5.97
N VAL A 46 5.74 -10.08 7.21
CA VAL A 46 4.60 -10.55 8.03
C VAL A 46 3.28 -10.17 7.36
N LEU A 47 3.16 -8.94 6.86
CA LEU A 47 1.97 -8.48 6.16
C LEU A 47 1.70 -9.30 4.89
N ALA A 48 2.72 -9.60 4.11
CA ALA A 48 2.61 -10.48 2.95
C ALA A 48 2.10 -11.88 3.34
N SER A 49 2.66 -12.46 4.40
CA SER A 49 2.23 -13.77 4.92
C SER A 49 0.77 -13.78 5.36
N ILE A 50 0.29 -12.68 5.94
CA ILE A 50 -1.12 -12.50 6.34
C ILE A 50 -2.03 -12.53 5.09
N PHE A 51 -1.73 -11.70 4.09
CA PHE A 51 -2.57 -11.60 2.89
C PHE A 51 -2.47 -12.82 1.97
N LEU A 52 -1.38 -13.57 2.05
CA LEU A 52 -1.23 -14.87 1.38
C LEU A 52 -1.80 -16.04 2.21
N LYS A 53 -2.45 -15.76 3.34
CA LYS A 53 -3.02 -16.75 4.27
C LYS A 53 -2.01 -17.81 4.75
N GLN A 54 -0.80 -17.37 5.02
CA GLN A 54 0.28 -18.18 5.60
C GLN A 54 0.41 -17.95 7.12
N ALA A 55 -0.12 -16.84 7.63
CA ALA A 55 -0.17 -16.50 9.06
C ALA A 55 -1.64 -16.44 9.51
N PRO A 56 -2.15 -17.46 10.23
CA PRO A 56 -3.58 -17.58 10.51
C PRO A 56 -4.06 -16.81 11.75
N THR A 57 -3.16 -16.46 12.68
CA THR A 57 -3.54 -15.86 13.96
C THR A 57 -2.64 -14.69 14.34
N TRP A 58 -3.23 -13.74 15.05
CA TRP A 58 -2.49 -12.70 15.78
C TRP A 58 -1.70 -13.31 16.95
N THR A 59 -0.81 -12.53 17.57
CA THR A 59 0.02 -12.97 18.69
C THR A 59 -0.78 -13.39 19.93
N ASP A 60 -2.01 -12.91 20.07
CA ASP A 60 -2.93 -13.27 21.14
C ASP A 60 -3.81 -14.50 20.82
N GLY A 61 -3.59 -15.15 19.68
CA GLY A 61 -4.36 -16.31 19.22
C GLY A 61 -5.65 -15.96 18.46
N THR A 62 -6.03 -14.70 18.37
CA THR A 62 -7.20 -14.28 17.57
C THR A 62 -6.97 -14.57 16.09
N ALA A 63 -7.98 -15.07 15.39
CA ALA A 63 -7.90 -15.31 13.95
C ALA A 63 -7.64 -14.02 13.18
N ILE A 64 -6.74 -14.07 12.21
CA ILE A 64 -6.51 -12.98 11.26
C ILE A 64 -7.49 -13.13 10.09
N LEU A 65 -8.24 -12.07 9.83
CA LEU A 65 -9.24 -12.03 8.75
C LEU A 65 -8.86 -10.93 7.74
N PRO A 66 -7.98 -11.23 6.77
CA PRO A 66 -7.60 -10.26 5.75
C PRO A 66 -8.74 -10.02 4.77
N VAL A 67 -8.87 -8.77 4.33
CA VAL A 67 -9.78 -8.33 3.27
C VAL A 67 -8.97 -7.62 2.19
N ASP A 68 -9.21 -7.98 0.94
CA ASP A 68 -8.48 -7.47 -0.21
C ASP A 68 -9.32 -6.48 -1.03
N GLN A 69 -8.67 -5.72 -1.88
CA GLN A 69 -9.33 -4.81 -2.80
C GLN A 69 -9.46 -5.40 -4.20
N SER A 70 -10.41 -4.87 -4.97
CA SER A 70 -10.56 -5.18 -6.39
C SER A 70 -9.24 -4.99 -7.16
N VAL A 71 -8.95 -5.88 -8.08
CA VAL A 71 -7.78 -5.79 -8.98
C VAL A 71 -7.78 -4.52 -9.85
N ARG A 72 -8.93 -3.84 -9.97
CA ARG A 72 -9.06 -2.55 -10.66
C ARG A 72 -8.56 -1.38 -9.83
N SER A 73 -8.44 -1.54 -8.51
CA SER A 73 -7.99 -0.48 -7.61
C SER A 73 -6.51 -0.14 -7.84
N PRO A 74 -6.15 1.15 -7.99
CA PRO A 74 -4.75 1.57 -8.00
C PRO A 74 -4.05 1.27 -6.66
N VAL A 75 -4.78 1.36 -5.54
CA VAL A 75 -4.29 1.03 -4.20
C VAL A 75 -3.89 -0.45 -4.14
N ARG A 76 -4.71 -1.34 -4.73
CA ARG A 76 -4.41 -2.78 -4.85
C ARG A 76 -3.11 -3.03 -5.62
N ARG A 77 -2.90 -2.33 -6.73
CA ARG A 77 -1.66 -2.48 -7.52
C ARG A 77 -0.43 -2.06 -6.72
N SER A 78 -0.50 -0.91 -6.05
CA SER A 78 0.59 -0.42 -5.19
C SER A 78 0.89 -1.39 -4.04
N PHE A 79 -0.13 -1.87 -3.36
CA PHE A 79 0.01 -2.85 -2.28
C PHE A 79 0.64 -4.16 -2.78
N SER A 80 0.19 -4.69 -3.92
CA SER A 80 0.75 -5.92 -4.49
C SER A 80 2.23 -5.77 -4.84
N ALA A 81 2.61 -4.66 -5.46
CA ALA A 81 3.99 -4.41 -5.83
C ALA A 81 4.90 -4.24 -4.60
N ASP A 82 4.46 -3.48 -3.60
CA ASP A 82 5.27 -3.13 -2.42
C ASP A 82 5.31 -4.26 -1.37
N VAL A 83 4.17 -4.86 -1.05
CA VAL A 83 4.05 -5.86 0.02
C VAL A 83 4.20 -7.28 -0.50
N LEU A 84 3.45 -7.65 -1.54
CA LEU A 84 3.50 -9.01 -2.09
C LEU A 84 4.67 -9.20 -3.06
N GLN A 85 5.31 -8.10 -3.47
CA GLN A 85 6.42 -8.09 -4.44
C GLN A 85 6.08 -8.83 -5.75
N GLN A 86 4.80 -8.76 -6.13
CA GLN A 86 4.24 -9.40 -7.31
C GLN A 86 3.23 -8.47 -7.98
N GLY A 87 3.17 -8.57 -9.31
CA GLY A 87 2.07 -7.97 -10.07
C GLY A 87 0.77 -8.76 -9.88
N ILE A 88 -0.35 -8.17 -10.29
CA ILE A 88 -1.68 -8.82 -10.21
C ILE A 88 -1.70 -10.24 -10.83
N PRO A 89 -1.10 -10.49 -12.02
CA PRO A 89 -1.09 -11.84 -12.60
C PRO A 89 -0.38 -12.87 -11.72
N GLY A 90 0.73 -12.49 -11.08
CA GLY A 90 1.47 -13.39 -10.18
C GLY A 90 0.64 -13.77 -8.95
N VAL A 91 -0.06 -12.82 -8.36
CA VAL A 91 -0.96 -13.07 -7.22
C VAL A 91 -2.14 -13.95 -7.63
N GLN A 92 -2.71 -13.73 -8.82
CA GLN A 92 -3.77 -14.58 -9.35
C GLN A 92 -3.30 -16.04 -9.56
N PHE A 93 -2.10 -16.23 -10.10
CA PHE A 93 -1.50 -17.56 -10.27
C PHE A 93 -1.27 -18.25 -8.91
N TYR A 94 -0.76 -17.51 -7.92
CA TYR A 94 -0.62 -18.03 -6.55
C TYR A 94 -1.95 -18.56 -6.03
N TRP A 95 -3.05 -17.79 -6.15
CA TRP A 95 -4.35 -18.20 -5.65
C TRP A 95 -4.95 -19.38 -6.41
N GLN A 96 -4.77 -19.47 -7.72
CA GLN A 96 -5.18 -20.64 -8.49
C GLN A 96 -4.57 -21.94 -7.93
N ARG A 97 -3.28 -21.90 -7.60
CA ARG A 97 -2.60 -23.05 -6.98
C ARG A 97 -3.11 -23.34 -5.57
N ARG A 98 -3.40 -22.32 -4.77
CA ARG A 98 -3.87 -22.49 -3.40
C ARG A 98 -5.32 -23.00 -3.36
N MET A 99 -6.17 -22.57 -4.28
CA MET A 99 -7.56 -23.05 -4.39
C MET A 99 -7.61 -24.54 -4.72
N SER A 100 -6.69 -25.05 -5.52
CA SER A 100 -6.60 -26.52 -5.76
C SER A 100 -6.24 -27.32 -4.50
N GLN A 101 -5.72 -26.65 -3.47
CA GLN A 101 -5.43 -27.21 -2.15
C GLN A 101 -6.54 -26.92 -1.11
N GLY A 102 -7.69 -26.38 -1.54
CA GLY A 102 -8.81 -26.03 -0.67
C GLY A 102 -8.66 -24.72 0.10
N ILE A 103 -7.66 -23.87 -0.24
CA ILE A 103 -7.42 -22.58 0.42
C ILE A 103 -7.96 -21.47 -0.46
N THR A 104 -8.94 -20.73 0.04
CA THR A 104 -9.56 -19.60 -0.68
C THR A 104 -8.85 -18.29 -0.42
N PRO A 105 -8.81 -17.37 -1.41
CA PRO A 105 -8.29 -16.02 -1.21
C PRO A 105 -9.11 -15.23 -0.19
N PRO A 106 -8.58 -14.10 0.32
CA PRO A 106 -9.35 -13.16 1.12
C PRO A 106 -10.59 -12.66 0.35
N PRO A 107 -11.68 -12.30 1.07
CA PRO A 107 -12.81 -11.61 0.44
C PRO A 107 -12.33 -10.31 -0.18
N VAL A 108 -12.97 -9.90 -1.28
CA VAL A 108 -12.63 -8.70 -2.05
C VAL A 108 -13.72 -7.66 -1.90
N LYS A 109 -13.33 -6.40 -1.67
CA LYS A 109 -14.22 -5.23 -1.66
C LYS A 109 -13.87 -4.30 -2.81
N ALA A 110 -14.89 -3.58 -3.29
CA ALA A 110 -14.72 -2.72 -4.46
C ALA A 110 -14.12 -1.35 -4.10
N THR A 111 -14.42 -0.83 -2.91
CA THR A 111 -14.05 0.53 -2.48
C THR A 111 -13.33 0.55 -1.13
N ASP A 112 -12.63 1.65 -0.86
CA ASP A 112 -11.99 1.88 0.44
C ASP A 112 -13.01 1.92 1.57
N GLU A 113 -14.18 2.52 1.34
CA GLU A 113 -15.27 2.60 2.32
C GLU A 113 -15.77 1.21 2.72
N GLU A 114 -15.92 0.31 1.76
CA GLU A 114 -16.31 -1.09 2.03
C GLU A 114 -15.23 -1.84 2.82
N ILE A 115 -13.95 -1.59 2.56
CA ILE A 115 -12.84 -2.11 3.36
C ILE A 115 -12.93 -1.60 4.80
N VAL A 116 -13.12 -0.28 4.99
CA VAL A 116 -13.25 0.33 6.32
C VAL A 116 -14.42 -0.29 7.09
N VAL A 117 -15.59 -0.42 6.46
CA VAL A 117 -16.78 -1.03 7.08
C VAL A 117 -16.51 -2.48 7.49
N TYR A 118 -15.88 -3.25 6.63
CA TYR A 118 -15.53 -4.64 6.93
C TYR A 118 -14.57 -4.74 8.12
N VAL A 119 -13.49 -3.96 8.12
CA VAL A 119 -12.50 -3.95 9.20
C VAL A 119 -13.10 -3.45 10.50
N ALA A 120 -13.93 -2.41 10.46
CA ALA A 120 -14.58 -1.83 11.64
C ALA A 120 -15.56 -2.80 12.32
N SER A 121 -16.21 -3.67 11.57
CA SER A 121 -17.25 -4.58 12.04
C SER A 121 -16.77 -6.02 12.30
N THR A 122 -15.51 -6.34 11.97
CA THR A 122 -15.01 -7.72 12.02
C THR A 122 -13.79 -7.81 12.97
N PRO A 123 -13.94 -8.33 14.19
CA PRO A 123 -12.82 -8.55 15.10
C PRO A 123 -11.73 -9.41 14.45
N GLY A 124 -10.46 -8.99 14.57
CA GLY A 124 -9.32 -9.66 13.96
C GLY A 124 -9.06 -9.29 12.48
N ALA A 125 -9.92 -8.46 11.88
CA ALA A 125 -9.77 -8.07 10.48
C ALA A 125 -8.57 -7.14 10.24
N ILE A 126 -8.00 -7.29 9.06
CA ILE A 126 -6.94 -6.44 8.51
C ILE A 126 -7.23 -6.15 7.03
N GLY A 127 -7.02 -4.92 6.63
CA GLY A 127 -7.16 -4.47 5.25
C GLY A 127 -6.18 -3.36 4.94
N TYR A 128 -6.32 -2.76 3.77
CA TYR A 128 -5.57 -1.58 3.38
C TYR A 128 -6.45 -0.67 2.53
N VAL A 129 -6.23 0.62 2.65
CA VAL A 129 -6.98 1.67 1.96
C VAL A 129 -6.05 2.76 1.49
N SER A 130 -6.53 3.68 0.65
CA SER A 130 -5.79 4.88 0.26
C SER A 130 -5.28 5.63 1.50
N ALA A 131 -4.11 6.24 1.39
CA ALA A 131 -3.51 7.02 2.48
C ALA A 131 -4.39 8.19 2.96
N THR A 132 -5.32 8.65 2.14
CA THR A 132 -6.21 9.79 2.44
C THR A 132 -7.62 9.39 2.88
N THR A 133 -7.96 8.09 2.89
CA THR A 133 -9.30 7.61 3.28
C THR A 133 -9.61 7.97 4.72
N PRO A 134 -10.75 8.60 5.04
CA PRO A 134 -11.18 8.85 6.42
C PRO A 134 -11.38 7.54 7.19
N LEU A 135 -10.96 7.52 8.45
CA LEU A 135 -11.06 6.33 9.32
C LEU A 135 -11.85 6.64 10.59
N PRO A 136 -12.82 5.79 10.97
CA PRO A 136 -13.51 5.88 12.26
C PRO A 136 -12.63 5.36 13.41
N ASP A 137 -13.00 5.67 14.64
CA ASP A 137 -12.28 5.21 15.85
C ASP A 137 -12.28 3.69 16.04
N SER A 138 -13.20 2.99 15.39
CA SER A 138 -13.26 1.52 15.36
C SER A 138 -12.19 0.85 14.49
N VAL A 139 -11.35 1.63 13.83
CA VAL A 139 -10.27 1.18 12.97
C VAL A 139 -8.97 1.85 13.38
N ARG A 140 -7.89 1.07 13.38
CA ARG A 140 -6.54 1.55 13.70
C ARG A 140 -5.60 1.37 12.51
N VAL A 141 -4.65 2.28 12.38
CA VAL A 141 -3.54 2.15 11.43
C VAL A 141 -2.42 1.33 12.06
N ILE A 142 -1.88 0.38 11.30
CA ILE A 142 -0.65 -0.34 11.64
C ILE A 142 0.54 0.30 10.92
N GLU A 143 1.62 0.51 11.65
CA GLU A 143 2.90 0.91 11.06
C GLU A 143 3.61 -0.28 10.43
N LEU A 144 4.17 -0.06 9.24
CA LEU A 144 5.05 -1.03 8.60
C LEU A 144 6.49 -0.76 9.07
N ALA A 145 7.09 -1.77 9.69
CA ALA A 145 8.52 -1.79 9.98
C ALA A 145 9.29 -2.23 8.72
N GLU A 146 10.46 -1.64 8.55
CA GLU A 146 11.41 -2.07 7.53
C GLU A 146 12.11 -3.37 7.91
#